data_72e6ed61e15a02d2882fa7db54b152d3
#
_entry.id   72e6ed61e15a02d2882fa7db54b152d3
#
_cell.length_a   1.000
_cell.length_b   1.000
_cell.length_c   1.000
_cell.angle_alpha   90.00
_cell.angle_beta   90.00
_cell.angle_gamma   90.00
#
_symmetry.space_group_name_H-M   'P 1'
#
loop_
_entity.id
_entity.type
_entity.pdbx_description
1 polymer ?
#
loop_
_entity_poly.entity_id
_entity_poly.type
_entity_poly.pdbx_seq_one_letter_code
_entity_poly.pdbx_strand_id
1 'polypeptide(L)' 'ALRRFELMVEEVARNASVVAQNTAAAKKSASDAGTSASEAATRATDAAGSARAASTSAGQAASSAQSASSS' A
#
# COMPACT_ATOMS: atom_id res chain seq x y z
N ALA A 1 22.14 -46.86 -11.24
CA ALA A 1 22.53 -46.16 -10.01
C ALA A 1 22.95 -44.72 -10.31
N LEU A 2 23.87 -44.53 -11.27
CA LEU A 2 24.30 -43.17 -11.64
C LEU A 2 23.16 -42.34 -12.22
N ARG A 3 22.31 -42.97 -13.03
CA ARG A 3 21.19 -42.22 -13.62
C ARG A 3 20.20 -41.69 -12.56
N ARG A 4 19.95 -42.51 -11.57
CA ARG A 4 19.08 -42.10 -10.47
C ARG A 4 19.70 -40.94 -9.68
N PHE A 5 20.99 -40.99 -9.44
CA PHE A 5 21.72 -39.93 -8.77
C PHE A 5 21.68 -38.64 -9.59
N GLU A 6 21.91 -38.72 -10.90
CA GLU A 6 21.85 -37.56 -11.80
C GLU A 6 20.46 -36.90 -11.77
N LEU A 7 19.41 -37.72 -11.81
CA LEU A 7 18.04 -37.21 -11.74
C LEU A 7 17.77 -36.48 -10.42
N MET A 8 18.29 -36.99 -9.31
CA MET A 8 18.16 -36.35 -8.01
C MET A 8 18.87 -35.00 -8.00
N VAL A 9 20.08 -34.93 -8.55
CA VAL A 9 20.84 -33.67 -8.61
C VAL A 9 20.09 -32.64 -9.47
N GLU A 10 19.56 -33.06 -10.60
CA GLU A 10 18.78 -32.19 -11.48
C GLU A 10 17.54 -31.67 -10.77
N GLU A 11 16.86 -32.53 -10.03
CA GLU A 11 15.65 -32.14 -9.30
C GLU A 11 15.98 -31.15 -8.19
N VAL A 12 17.06 -31.39 -7.45
CA VAL A 12 17.50 -30.45 -6.40
C VAL A 12 17.81 -29.09 -7.01
N ALA A 13 18.49 -29.06 -8.17
CA ALA A 13 18.82 -27.81 -8.86
C ALA A 13 17.56 -27.06 -9.29
N ARG A 14 16.57 -27.78 -9.84
CA ARG A 14 15.30 -27.15 -10.24
C ARG A 14 14.57 -26.59 -9.03
N ASN A 15 14.52 -27.35 -7.95
CA ASN A 15 13.85 -26.90 -6.72
C ASN A 15 14.54 -25.68 -6.12
N ALA A 16 15.88 -25.66 -6.14
CA ALA A 16 16.64 -24.50 -5.66
C ALA A 16 16.32 -23.25 -6.49
N SER A 17 16.19 -23.41 -7.81
CA SER A 17 15.80 -22.32 -8.71
C SER A 17 14.39 -21.80 -8.39
N VAL A 18 13.45 -22.71 -8.18
CA VAL A 18 12.07 -22.34 -7.81
C VAL A 18 12.03 -21.61 -6.47
N VAL A 19 12.79 -22.08 -5.49
CA VAL A 19 12.87 -21.40 -4.18
C VAL A 19 13.43 -19.99 -4.36
N ALA A 20 14.48 -19.83 -5.16
CA ALA A 20 15.06 -18.50 -5.41
C ALA A 20 14.05 -17.56 -6.07
N GLN A 21 13.32 -18.05 -7.06
CA GLN A 21 12.29 -17.26 -7.75
C GLN A 21 11.16 -16.87 -6.79
N ASN A 22 10.70 -17.82 -5.98
CA ASN A 22 9.61 -17.56 -5.03
C ASN A 22 10.06 -16.59 -3.93
N THR A 23 11.30 -16.69 -3.50
CA THR A 23 11.87 -15.76 -2.50
C THR A 23 11.90 -14.34 -3.08
N ALA A 24 12.36 -14.18 -4.32
CA ALA A 24 12.38 -12.88 -4.99
C ALA A 24 10.97 -12.30 -5.14
N ALA A 25 10.00 -13.15 -5.53
CA ALA A 25 8.61 -12.73 -5.66
C ALA A 25 8.02 -12.31 -4.32
N ALA A 26 8.32 -13.04 -3.26
CA ALA A 26 7.85 -12.70 -1.91
C ALA A 26 8.43 -11.36 -1.44
N LYS A 27 9.71 -11.11 -1.70
CA LYS A 27 10.35 -9.84 -1.36
C LYS A 27 9.70 -8.68 -2.10
N LYS A 28 9.43 -8.85 -3.39
CA LYS A 28 8.75 -7.83 -4.18
C LYS A 28 7.36 -7.54 -3.63
N SER A 29 6.60 -8.58 -3.32
CA SER A 29 5.25 -8.42 -2.76
C SER A 29 5.29 -7.69 -1.43
N ALA A 30 6.24 -8.00 -0.57
CA ALA A 30 6.42 -7.32 0.72
C ALA A 30 6.75 -5.84 0.51
N SER A 31 7.62 -5.53 -0.44
CA SER A 31 7.97 -4.16 -0.80
C SER A 31 6.76 -3.40 -1.33
N ASP A 32 6.00 -4.02 -2.23
CA ASP A 32 4.79 -3.42 -2.80
C ASP A 32 3.74 -3.15 -1.72
N ALA A 33 3.58 -4.07 -0.78
CA ALA A 33 2.67 -3.90 0.34
C ALA A 33 3.08 -2.71 1.21
N GLY A 34 4.40 -2.53 1.45
CA GLY A 34 4.93 -1.38 2.17
C GLY A 34 4.61 -0.07 1.48
N THR A 35 4.80 -0.02 0.16
CA THR A 35 4.48 1.16 -0.65
C THR A 35 2.98 1.47 -0.57
N SER A 36 2.13 0.46 -0.73
CA SER A 36 0.68 0.63 -0.65
C SER A 36 0.24 1.13 0.72
N ALA A 37 0.84 0.63 1.79
CA ALA A 37 0.54 1.08 3.15
C ALA A 37 0.92 2.56 3.34
N SER A 38 2.09 2.98 2.81
CA SER A 38 2.53 4.38 2.87
C SER A 38 1.57 5.29 2.10
N GLU A 39 1.16 4.86 0.91
CA GLU A 39 0.21 5.62 0.10
C GLU A 39 -1.14 5.75 0.80
N ALA A 40 -1.61 4.67 1.42
CA ALA A 40 -2.87 4.69 2.17
C ALA A 40 -2.79 5.67 3.33
N ALA A 41 -1.66 5.69 4.05
CA ALA A 41 -1.46 6.63 5.17
C ALA A 41 -1.47 8.09 4.68
N THR A 42 -0.83 8.36 3.54
CA THR A 42 -0.81 9.69 2.94
C THR A 42 -2.23 10.13 2.57
N ARG A 43 -2.99 9.24 1.94
CA ARG A 43 -4.38 9.56 1.55
C ARG A 43 -5.28 9.79 2.76
N ALA A 44 -5.07 9.03 3.83
CA ALA A 44 -5.81 9.23 5.08
C ALA A 44 -5.52 10.61 5.70
N THR A 45 -4.26 11.03 5.68
CA THR A 45 -3.84 12.35 6.15
C THR A 45 -4.48 13.45 5.29
N ASP A 46 -4.46 13.29 3.97
CA ASP A 46 -5.05 14.25 3.03
C ASP A 46 -6.56 14.35 3.23
N ALA A 47 -7.24 13.22 3.43
CA ALA A 47 -8.67 13.18 3.67
C ALA A 47 -9.03 13.92 4.96
N ALA A 48 -8.24 13.72 6.02
CA ALA A 48 -8.45 14.41 7.30
C ALA A 48 -8.27 15.93 7.11
N GLY A 49 -7.28 16.35 6.33
CA GLY A 49 -7.06 17.75 6.00
C GLY A 49 -8.22 18.36 5.23
N SER A 50 -8.76 17.62 4.26
CA SER A 50 -9.92 18.08 3.48
C SER A 50 -11.16 18.18 4.35
N ALA A 51 -11.36 17.25 5.28
CA ALA A 51 -12.48 17.29 6.22
C ALA A 51 -12.40 18.53 7.12
N ARG A 52 -11.21 18.85 7.61
CA ARG A 52 -10.99 20.05 8.42
C ARG A 52 -11.28 21.32 7.61
N ALA A 53 -10.81 21.38 6.36
CA ALA A 53 -11.06 22.52 5.50
C ALA A 53 -12.56 22.70 5.22
N ALA A 54 -13.26 21.61 4.97
CA ALA A 54 -14.70 21.63 4.75
C ALA A 54 -15.45 22.13 6.00
N SER A 55 -15.03 21.70 7.18
CA SER A 55 -15.60 22.14 8.45
C SER A 55 -15.39 23.66 8.66
N THR A 56 -14.20 24.16 8.35
CA THR A 56 -13.87 25.57 8.44
C THR A 56 -14.74 26.38 7.47
N SER A 57 -14.88 25.92 6.23
CA SER A 57 -15.71 26.60 5.22
C SER A 57 -17.19 26.63 5.65
N ALA A 58 -17.69 25.56 6.21
CA ALA A 58 -19.06 25.49 6.72
C ALA A 58 -19.28 26.49 7.85
N GLY A 59 -18.30 26.61 8.74
CA GLY A 59 -18.33 27.60 9.83
C GLY A 59 -18.35 29.03 9.32
N GLN A 60 -17.51 29.33 8.32
CA GLN A 60 -17.47 30.64 7.70
C GLN A 60 -18.78 30.98 7.00
N ALA A 61 -19.37 30.03 6.29
CA ALA A 61 -20.66 30.20 5.64
C ALA A 61 -21.77 30.49 6.65
N ALA A 62 -21.76 29.77 7.77
CA ALA A 62 -22.75 30.00 8.85
C ALA A 62 -22.58 31.40 9.42
N SER A 63 -21.35 31.84 9.66
CA SER A 63 -21.08 33.19 10.18
C SER A 63 -21.55 34.26 9.19
N SER A 64 -21.29 34.08 7.89
CA SER A 64 -21.75 35.01 6.87
C SER A 64 -23.27 35.08 6.79
N ALA A 65 -23.96 33.94 6.92
CA ALA A 65 -25.43 33.90 6.92
C ALA A 65 -25.98 34.62 8.11
N GLN A 66 -25.38 34.50 9.28
CA GLN A 66 -25.80 35.23 10.49
C GLN A 66 -25.61 36.73 10.31
N SER A 67 -24.47 37.16 9.74
CA SER A 67 -24.22 38.58 9.49
C SER A 67 -25.24 39.16 8.51
N ALA A 68 -25.57 38.44 7.46
CA ALA A 68 -26.56 38.88 6.48
C ALA A 68 -27.95 38.98 7.11
N SER A 69 -28.29 38.03 7.96
CA SER A 69 -29.57 37.99 8.65
C SER A 69 -29.73 39.18 9.66
N SER A 70 -28.62 39.58 10.28
CA SER A 70 -28.58 40.68 11.23
C SER A 70 -28.61 42.04 10.57
N SER A 71 -28.24 42.11 9.33
CA SER A 71 -28.23 43.33 8.56
C SER A 71 -29.61 43.66 8.00
#